data_e9f1899248d0cfe330964594bd74a510
#
_entry.id   e9f1899248d0cfe330964594bd74a510
#
_cell.length_a   1.000
_cell.length_b   1.000
_cell.length_c   1.000
_cell.angle_alpha   90.00
_cell.angle_beta   90.00
_cell.angle_gamma   90.00
#
_symmetry.space_group_name_H-M   'P 1'
#
loop_
_entity.id
_entity.type
_entity.pdbx_description
1 polymer ?
#
loop_
_entity_poly.entity_id
_entity_poly.type
_entity_poly.pdbx_seq_one_letter_code
_entity_poly.pdbx_strand_id
1 'polypeptide(L)'
;MSTEESDPSNSVVSMLMNPSRTMANWYAGLGMLGIFLAILNILGYIHPTYHLSWGGLLTFETWNGAFEAKSDSPQFVLSDVIFIGLCSVMVSIGFRTFSNEESGIGGWFKGLIINDTWPALVDPDIGGWNKLFGAWSLLLGFLFYFVYGILYTGWIDIGVYSMSIALIAFGLALLMAANAPEGDENLD
;
A
#
# COMPACT_ATOMS: atom_id res chain seq x y z
N MET A 1 17.09 20.22 -38.93
CA MET A 1 16.96 19.02 -38.09
C MET A 1 16.81 19.53 -36.67
N SER A 2 15.54 19.85 -36.27
CA SER A 2 15.21 20.40 -34.95
C SER A 2 15.16 19.24 -33.99
N THR A 3 16.13 19.19 -33.08
CA THR A 3 16.05 18.35 -31.89
C THR A 3 14.91 18.86 -31.03
N GLU A 4 13.76 18.18 -31.03
CA GLU A 4 12.72 18.40 -30.05
C GLU A 4 13.33 18.02 -28.69
N GLU A 5 13.69 19.03 -27.93
CA GLU A 5 14.05 18.92 -26.52
C GLU A 5 12.74 18.52 -25.78
N SER A 6 12.58 17.22 -25.50
CA SER A 6 11.41 16.73 -24.81
C SER A 6 11.36 17.39 -23.43
N ASP A 7 10.33 18.21 -23.18
CA ASP A 7 10.10 18.87 -21.90
C ASP A 7 10.12 17.82 -20.77
N PRO A 8 11.02 17.94 -19.78
CA PRO A 8 11.15 16.96 -18.69
C PRO A 8 9.86 16.79 -17.88
N SER A 9 8.99 17.80 -17.85
CA SER A 9 7.68 17.70 -17.17
C SER A 9 6.76 16.67 -17.86
N ASN A 10 6.77 16.61 -19.19
CA ASN A 10 6.00 15.63 -19.95
C ASN A 10 6.51 14.21 -19.74
N SER A 11 7.81 14.04 -19.50
CA SER A 11 8.42 12.73 -19.18
C SER A 11 7.95 12.21 -17.82
N VAL A 12 7.92 13.05 -16.78
CA VAL A 12 7.48 12.67 -15.43
C VAL A 12 5.99 12.34 -15.42
N VAL A 13 5.14 13.19 -16.01
CA VAL A 13 3.70 12.94 -16.10
C VAL A 13 3.43 11.64 -16.87
N SER A 14 4.12 11.40 -17.97
CA SER A 14 3.98 10.16 -18.73
C SER A 14 4.34 8.92 -17.89
N MET A 15 5.41 8.99 -17.09
CA MET A 15 5.85 7.91 -16.22
C MET A 15 4.83 7.65 -15.09
N LEU A 16 4.24 8.70 -14.51
CA LEU A 16 3.21 8.57 -13.47
C LEU A 16 1.91 8.00 -14.02
N MET A 17 1.52 8.39 -15.25
CA MET A 17 0.28 7.93 -15.88
C MET A 17 0.38 6.56 -16.54
N ASN A 18 1.61 6.09 -16.85
CA ASN A 18 1.90 4.78 -17.42
C ASN A 18 2.95 4.07 -16.54
N PRO A 19 2.58 3.69 -15.32
CA PRO A 19 3.52 3.13 -14.36
C PRO A 19 3.99 1.73 -14.78
N SER A 20 5.19 1.36 -14.31
CA SER A 20 5.65 -0.03 -14.36
C SER A 20 4.70 -0.93 -13.52
N ARG A 21 4.73 -2.24 -13.76
CA ARG A 21 3.91 -3.20 -13.00
C ARG A 21 4.12 -3.07 -11.48
N THR A 22 5.36 -2.90 -11.03
CA THR A 22 5.67 -2.70 -9.61
C THR A 22 5.01 -1.44 -9.07
N MET A 23 5.09 -0.34 -9.80
CA MET A 23 4.48 0.94 -9.42
C MET A 23 2.94 0.86 -9.47
N ALA A 24 2.38 0.13 -10.44
CA ALA A 24 0.95 -0.13 -10.53
C ALA A 24 0.42 -0.94 -9.32
N ASN A 25 1.21 -1.92 -8.82
CA ASN A 25 0.88 -2.64 -7.60
C ASN A 25 0.77 -1.70 -6.39
N TRP A 26 1.73 -0.76 -6.25
CA TRP A 26 1.67 0.25 -5.19
C TRP A 26 0.48 1.20 -5.36
N TYR A 27 0.19 1.64 -6.57
CA TYR A 27 -0.96 2.49 -6.84
C TYR A 27 -2.28 1.81 -6.47
N ALA A 28 -2.48 0.57 -6.90
CA ALA A 28 -3.67 -0.20 -6.57
C ALA A 28 -3.76 -0.49 -5.06
N GLY A 29 -2.68 -0.99 -4.45
CA GLY A 29 -2.65 -1.37 -3.04
C GLY A 29 -2.85 -0.17 -2.11
N LEU A 30 -2.07 0.90 -2.27
CA LEU A 30 -2.18 2.11 -1.44
C LEU A 30 -3.49 2.85 -1.70
N GLY A 31 -3.94 2.93 -2.95
CA GLY A 31 -5.22 3.55 -3.27
C GLY A 31 -6.40 2.83 -2.65
N MET A 32 -6.44 1.49 -2.70
CA MET A 32 -7.50 0.69 -2.04
C MET A 32 -7.44 0.83 -0.52
N LEU A 33 -6.24 0.79 0.07
CA LEU A 33 -6.07 1.00 1.51
C LEU A 33 -6.56 2.40 1.92
N GLY A 34 -6.21 3.44 1.13
CA GLY A 34 -6.65 4.81 1.38
C GLY A 34 -8.18 4.95 1.33
N ILE A 35 -8.84 4.37 0.32
CA ILE A 35 -10.31 4.34 0.23
C ILE A 35 -10.92 3.62 1.44
N PHE A 36 -10.36 2.47 1.81
CA PHE A 36 -10.80 1.72 2.99
C PHE A 36 -10.71 2.55 4.26
N LEU A 37 -9.57 3.21 4.51
CA LEU A 37 -9.38 4.08 5.68
C LEU A 37 -10.30 5.30 5.64
N ALA A 38 -10.53 5.89 4.48
CA ALA A 38 -11.48 7.00 4.35
C ALA A 38 -12.91 6.58 4.68
N ILE A 39 -13.34 5.40 4.25
CA ILE A 39 -14.64 4.85 4.60
C ILE A 39 -14.76 4.63 6.11
N LEU A 40 -13.74 4.03 6.74
CA LEU A 40 -13.69 3.86 8.19
C LEU A 40 -13.73 5.20 8.93
N ASN A 41 -13.07 6.22 8.38
CA ASN A 41 -13.09 7.58 8.93
C ASN A 41 -14.49 8.16 8.90
N ILE A 42 -15.17 8.14 7.77
CA ILE A 42 -16.55 8.63 7.59
C ILE A 42 -17.50 7.90 8.54
N LEU A 43 -17.34 6.59 8.70
CA LEU A 43 -18.16 5.77 9.58
C LEU A 43 -17.82 5.90 11.06
N GLY A 44 -16.73 6.62 11.39
CA GLY A 44 -16.26 6.81 12.76
C GLY A 44 -15.57 5.57 13.36
N TYR A 45 -15.06 4.65 12.53
CA TYR A 45 -14.34 3.43 12.95
C TYR A 45 -12.84 3.52 12.79
N ILE A 46 -12.29 4.67 12.36
CA ILE A 46 -10.86 4.81 12.14
C ILE A 46 -10.06 4.87 13.44
N HIS A 47 -10.62 5.54 14.47
CA HIS A 47 -10.03 5.66 15.80
C HIS A 47 -11.11 5.74 16.87
N PRO A 48 -10.84 5.30 18.13
CA PRO A 48 -11.84 5.34 19.21
C PRO A 48 -12.32 6.74 19.56
N THR A 49 -11.43 7.74 19.53
CA THR A 49 -11.67 9.10 20.04
C THR A 49 -11.54 10.21 19.01
N TYR A 50 -10.93 9.93 17.85
CA TYR A 50 -10.62 10.94 16.85
C TYR A 50 -11.26 10.62 15.50
N HIS A 51 -11.56 11.68 14.78
CA HIS A 51 -11.81 11.71 13.33
C HIS A 51 -10.58 12.30 12.65
N LEU A 52 -10.21 11.78 11.48
CA LEU A 52 -9.03 12.22 10.77
C LEU A 52 -9.39 13.25 9.71
N SER A 53 -8.75 14.41 9.74
CA SER A 53 -8.81 15.38 8.65
C SER A 53 -7.65 15.14 7.68
N TRP A 54 -7.95 14.57 6.51
CA TRP A 54 -6.95 14.34 5.47
C TRP A 54 -6.32 15.66 4.99
N GLY A 55 -7.10 16.74 4.94
CA GLY A 55 -6.61 18.08 4.61
C GLY A 55 -5.57 18.57 5.61
N GLY A 56 -5.83 18.41 6.90
CA GLY A 56 -4.90 18.79 7.95
C GLY A 56 -3.59 18.01 7.91
N LEU A 57 -3.61 16.75 7.50
CA LEU A 57 -2.38 15.95 7.27
C LEU A 57 -1.55 16.47 6.09
N LEU A 58 -2.21 16.88 5.00
CA LEU A 58 -1.52 17.33 3.79
C LEU A 58 -0.94 18.73 3.92
N THR A 59 -1.59 19.62 4.68
CA THR A 59 -1.17 21.01 4.82
C THR A 59 -0.13 21.24 5.91
N PHE A 60 0.13 20.24 6.75
CA PHE A 60 1.00 20.38 7.92
C PHE A 60 0.63 21.54 8.86
N GLU A 61 -0.60 22.06 8.73
CA GLU A 61 -1.00 23.32 9.38
C GLU A 61 -0.98 23.24 10.89
N THR A 62 -1.26 22.13 11.45
CA THR A 62 -0.96 21.75 12.84
C THR A 62 -1.31 20.31 13.03
N TRP A 63 -0.47 19.59 13.73
CA TRP A 63 -0.77 18.21 14.14
C TRP A 63 -2.13 18.10 14.86
N ASN A 64 -2.56 19.17 15.53
CA ASN A 64 -3.86 19.26 16.19
C ASN A 64 -5.05 19.41 15.23
N GLY A 65 -4.86 19.96 14.04
CA GLY A 65 -5.92 20.10 13.03
C GLY A 65 -6.17 18.82 12.23
N ALA A 66 -5.24 17.86 12.27
CA ALA A 66 -5.40 16.58 11.59
C ALA A 66 -6.23 15.57 12.39
N PHE A 67 -6.32 15.74 13.72
CA PHE A 67 -7.04 14.86 14.64
C PHE A 67 -8.15 15.66 15.34
N GLU A 68 -9.34 15.55 14.81
CA GLU A 68 -10.53 16.22 15.39
C GLU A 68 -11.23 15.27 16.37
N ALA A 69 -11.87 15.81 17.40
CA ALA A 69 -12.67 15.01 18.31
C ALA A 69 -13.80 14.31 17.55
N LYS A 70 -13.98 13.02 17.81
CA LYS A 70 -15.01 12.21 17.17
C LYS A 70 -16.39 12.75 17.51
N SER A 71 -17.23 12.96 16.49
CA SER A 71 -18.67 13.26 16.67
C SER A 71 -19.49 11.96 16.71
N ASP A 72 -20.68 12.02 17.31
CA ASP A 72 -21.58 10.87 17.51
C ASP A 72 -22.26 10.35 16.23
N SER A 73 -22.09 11.04 15.10
CA SER A 73 -22.71 10.68 13.82
C SER A 73 -21.65 10.51 12.74
N PRO A 74 -21.92 9.74 11.68
CA PRO A 74 -21.04 9.69 10.54
C PRO A 74 -20.73 11.12 10.08
N GLN A 75 -19.45 11.48 10.08
CA GLN A 75 -18.99 12.82 9.73
C GLN A 75 -18.39 12.77 8.33
N PHE A 76 -18.94 13.58 7.44
CA PHE A 76 -18.46 13.69 6.07
C PHE A 76 -17.86 15.08 5.86
N VAL A 77 -16.56 15.12 5.60
CA VAL A 77 -15.81 16.36 5.41
C VAL A 77 -15.33 16.44 3.96
N LEU A 78 -15.21 17.65 3.43
CA LEU A 78 -14.74 17.85 2.05
C LEU A 78 -13.37 17.18 1.78
N SER A 79 -12.50 17.13 2.78
CA SER A 79 -11.20 16.46 2.66
C SER A 79 -11.32 14.95 2.42
N ASP A 80 -12.37 14.28 2.92
CA ASP A 80 -12.62 12.86 2.64
C ASP A 80 -12.90 12.64 1.16
N VAL A 81 -13.69 13.54 0.53
CA VAL A 81 -14.00 13.45 -0.91
C VAL A 81 -12.75 13.59 -1.75
N ILE A 82 -11.92 14.61 -1.44
CA ILE A 82 -10.68 14.86 -2.16
C ILE A 82 -9.73 13.66 -2.02
N PHE A 83 -9.58 13.15 -0.80
CA PHE A 83 -8.72 12.01 -0.53
C PHE A 83 -9.20 10.74 -1.23
N ILE A 84 -10.50 10.41 -1.16
CA ILE A 84 -11.09 9.28 -1.89
C ILE A 84 -10.90 9.47 -3.40
N GLY A 85 -11.08 10.70 -3.90
CA GLY A 85 -10.85 11.01 -5.32
C GLY A 85 -9.42 10.73 -5.75
N LEU A 86 -8.42 11.17 -5.00
CA LEU A 86 -7.00 10.90 -5.26
C LEU A 86 -6.69 9.40 -5.21
N CYS A 87 -7.17 8.71 -4.18
CA CYS A 87 -7.00 7.25 -4.06
C CYS A 87 -7.68 6.50 -5.21
N SER A 88 -8.86 6.95 -5.65
CA SER A 88 -9.57 6.37 -6.79
C SER A 88 -8.82 6.55 -8.12
N VAL A 89 -8.19 7.70 -8.31
CA VAL A 89 -7.30 7.93 -9.46
C VAL A 89 -6.10 6.97 -9.42
N MET A 90 -5.46 6.79 -8.26
CA MET A 90 -4.36 5.82 -8.11
C MET A 90 -4.81 4.41 -8.47
N VAL A 91 -5.93 3.94 -7.90
CA VAL A 91 -6.49 2.61 -8.22
C VAL A 91 -6.78 2.48 -9.71
N SER A 92 -7.37 3.50 -10.33
CA SER A 92 -7.71 3.49 -11.75
C SER A 92 -6.48 3.37 -12.64
N ILE A 93 -5.41 4.10 -12.32
CA ILE A 93 -4.13 4.02 -13.04
C ILE A 93 -3.51 2.63 -12.87
N GLY A 94 -3.47 2.11 -11.65
CA GLY A 94 -2.96 0.76 -11.38
C GLY A 94 -3.74 -0.32 -12.13
N PHE A 95 -5.07 -0.28 -12.05
CA PHE A 95 -5.94 -1.25 -12.72
C PHE A 95 -5.90 -1.16 -14.24
N ARG A 96 -5.72 0.05 -14.81
CA ARG A 96 -5.49 0.21 -16.23
C ARG A 96 -4.25 -0.55 -16.70
N THR A 97 -3.17 -0.53 -15.92
CA THR A 97 -1.94 -1.29 -16.24
C THR A 97 -2.23 -2.77 -16.24
N PHE A 98 -2.94 -3.30 -15.22
CA PHE A 98 -3.27 -4.72 -15.15
C PHE A 98 -4.26 -5.15 -16.23
N SER A 99 -5.20 -4.29 -16.62
CA SER A 99 -6.16 -4.61 -17.70
C SER A 99 -5.49 -4.85 -19.05
N ASN A 100 -4.28 -4.33 -19.25
CA ASN A 100 -3.50 -4.55 -20.46
C ASN A 100 -2.67 -5.85 -20.42
N GLU A 101 -2.68 -6.57 -19.30
CA GLU A 101 -2.02 -7.89 -19.15
C GLU A 101 -2.99 -9.01 -19.52
N GLU A 102 -2.48 -10.13 -20.00
CA GLU A 102 -3.31 -11.30 -20.37
C GLU A 102 -4.21 -11.80 -19.22
N SER A 103 -3.70 -11.74 -17.98
CA SER A 103 -4.44 -12.18 -16.80
C SER A 103 -5.46 -11.14 -16.30
N GLY A 104 -5.35 -9.90 -16.74
CA GLY A 104 -6.21 -8.80 -16.36
C GLY A 104 -6.22 -8.49 -14.85
N ILE A 105 -7.18 -7.66 -14.43
CA ILE A 105 -7.39 -7.32 -13.01
C ILE A 105 -7.69 -8.56 -12.17
N GLY A 106 -8.47 -9.51 -12.71
CA GLY A 106 -8.77 -10.78 -12.03
C GLY A 106 -7.54 -11.61 -11.71
N GLY A 107 -6.58 -11.65 -12.64
CA GLY A 107 -5.29 -12.29 -12.43
C GLY A 107 -4.46 -11.62 -11.35
N TRP A 108 -4.52 -10.29 -11.26
CA TRP A 108 -3.86 -9.55 -10.20
C TRP A 108 -4.41 -9.92 -8.81
N PHE A 109 -5.75 -9.92 -8.61
CA PHE A 109 -6.36 -10.36 -7.35
C PHE A 109 -6.03 -11.80 -7.01
N LYS A 110 -6.09 -12.70 -8.02
CA LYS A 110 -5.70 -14.10 -7.83
C LYS A 110 -4.25 -14.21 -7.37
N GLY A 111 -3.35 -13.41 -7.94
CA GLY A 111 -1.93 -13.40 -7.60
C GLY A 111 -1.64 -12.90 -6.17
N LEU A 112 -2.53 -12.12 -5.53
CA LEU A 112 -2.38 -11.75 -4.12
C LEU A 112 -2.60 -12.96 -3.20
N ILE A 113 -3.48 -13.89 -3.58
CA ILE A 113 -3.88 -15.03 -2.76
C ILE A 113 -3.11 -16.30 -3.17
N ILE A 114 -2.92 -16.49 -4.48
CA ILE A 114 -2.27 -17.67 -5.05
C ILE A 114 -0.94 -17.22 -5.66
N ASN A 115 0.12 -17.38 -4.90
CA ASN A 115 1.50 -17.06 -5.29
C ASN A 115 2.48 -17.98 -4.56
N ASP A 116 3.77 -17.89 -4.92
CA ASP A 116 4.82 -18.73 -4.35
C ASP A 116 5.29 -18.27 -2.95
N THR A 117 4.75 -17.17 -2.42
CA THR A 117 5.11 -16.68 -1.09
C THR A 117 4.44 -17.48 0.01
N TRP A 118 3.15 -17.78 -0.14
CA TRP A 118 2.39 -18.45 0.92
C TRP A 118 2.77 -19.91 1.17
N PRO A 119 3.07 -20.74 0.16
CA PRO A 119 3.60 -22.09 0.40
C PRO A 119 4.90 -22.07 1.21
N ALA A 120 5.74 -21.06 1.06
CA ALA A 120 6.98 -20.92 1.82
C ALA A 120 6.79 -20.74 3.34
N LEU A 121 5.57 -20.45 3.81
CA LEU A 121 5.26 -20.41 5.26
C LEU A 121 5.47 -21.74 5.97
N VAL A 122 5.31 -22.85 5.25
CA VAL A 122 5.34 -24.21 5.82
C VAL A 122 6.51 -25.05 5.30
N ASP A 123 7.16 -24.59 4.23
CA ASP A 123 8.20 -25.36 3.57
C ASP A 123 9.43 -24.49 3.23
N PRO A 124 10.53 -24.62 3.99
CA PRO A 124 11.75 -23.86 3.73
C PRO A 124 12.45 -24.26 2.43
N ASP A 125 12.13 -25.44 1.85
CA ASP A 125 12.71 -25.86 0.57
C ASP A 125 12.14 -25.05 -0.60
N ILE A 126 11.04 -24.32 -0.38
CA ILE A 126 10.46 -23.39 -1.34
C ILE A 126 11.13 -22.00 -1.24
N GLY A 127 12.42 -21.91 -1.58
CA GLY A 127 13.17 -20.64 -1.66
C GLY A 127 13.91 -20.25 -0.39
N GLY A 128 14.18 -21.20 0.49
CA GLY A 128 15.08 -21.05 1.63
C GLY A 128 14.51 -20.27 2.81
N TRP A 129 15.35 -20.12 3.82
CA TRP A 129 14.99 -19.45 5.07
C TRP A 129 14.59 -17.98 4.90
N ASN A 130 15.21 -17.28 3.96
CA ASN A 130 14.85 -15.87 3.69
C ASN A 130 13.41 -15.75 3.23
N LYS A 131 12.97 -16.64 2.34
CA LYS A 131 11.59 -16.63 1.83
C LYS A 131 10.59 -17.03 2.92
N LEU A 132 10.94 -18.02 3.75
CA LEU A 132 10.11 -18.45 4.89
C LEU A 132 9.94 -17.31 5.90
N PHE A 133 11.02 -16.72 6.40
CA PHE A 133 10.94 -15.60 7.35
C PHE A 133 10.30 -14.36 6.73
N GLY A 134 10.53 -14.11 5.43
CA GLY A 134 9.88 -13.04 4.68
C GLY A 134 8.37 -13.21 4.62
N ALA A 135 7.89 -14.42 4.29
CA ALA A 135 6.46 -14.73 4.24
C ALA A 135 5.80 -14.62 5.62
N TRP A 136 6.44 -15.14 6.68
CA TRP A 136 5.94 -14.99 8.06
C TRP A 136 5.89 -13.54 8.51
N SER A 137 6.92 -12.75 8.22
CA SER A 137 6.94 -11.33 8.60
C SER A 137 5.83 -10.55 7.89
N LEU A 138 5.59 -10.79 6.60
CA LEU A 138 4.47 -10.20 5.89
C LEU A 138 3.13 -10.58 6.50
N LEU A 139 2.91 -11.87 6.72
CA LEU A 139 1.66 -12.37 7.29
C LEU A 139 1.40 -11.76 8.66
N LEU A 140 2.41 -11.76 9.55
CA LEU A 140 2.29 -11.20 10.90
C LEU A 140 2.08 -9.69 10.86
N GLY A 141 2.74 -8.96 9.96
CA GLY A 141 2.54 -7.51 9.79
C GLY A 141 1.11 -7.18 9.38
N PHE A 142 0.55 -7.88 8.40
CA PHE A 142 -0.85 -7.70 7.98
C PHE A 142 -1.83 -8.15 9.07
N LEU A 143 -1.63 -9.32 9.66
CA LEU A 143 -2.50 -9.82 10.73
C LEU A 143 -2.52 -8.85 11.91
N PHE A 144 -1.36 -8.37 12.35
CA PHE A 144 -1.27 -7.44 13.46
C PHE A 144 -2.05 -6.14 13.14
N TYR A 145 -1.88 -5.58 11.93
CA TYR A 145 -2.58 -4.37 11.53
C TYR A 145 -4.11 -4.55 11.50
N PHE A 146 -4.58 -5.58 10.80
CA PHE A 146 -6.02 -5.80 10.63
C PHE A 146 -6.69 -6.26 11.93
N VAL A 147 -6.10 -7.18 12.67
CA VAL A 147 -6.67 -7.66 13.95
C VAL A 147 -6.75 -6.52 14.95
N TYR A 148 -5.69 -5.74 15.10
CA TYR A 148 -5.69 -4.60 16.02
C TYR A 148 -6.67 -3.51 15.56
N GLY A 149 -6.69 -3.19 14.29
CA GLY A 149 -7.65 -2.24 13.71
C GLY A 149 -9.09 -2.64 13.95
N ILE A 150 -9.44 -3.91 13.74
CA ILE A 150 -10.79 -4.43 13.93
C ILE A 150 -11.19 -4.47 15.41
N LEU A 151 -10.32 -4.97 16.28
CA LEU A 151 -10.67 -5.17 17.70
C LEU A 151 -10.65 -3.87 18.51
N TYR A 152 -9.75 -2.94 18.17
CA TYR A 152 -9.50 -1.73 18.97
C TYR A 152 -9.74 -0.44 18.21
N THR A 153 -10.21 -0.50 16.96
CA THR A 153 -10.37 0.67 16.08
C THR A 153 -9.09 1.51 15.96
N GLY A 154 -7.95 0.87 16.10
CA GLY A 154 -6.62 1.49 16.10
C GLY A 154 -5.98 1.59 14.72
N TRP A 155 -6.77 1.86 13.66
CA TRP A 155 -6.28 1.87 12.27
C TRP A 155 -5.22 2.93 11.99
N ILE A 156 -5.19 4.00 12.77
CA ILE A 156 -4.22 5.10 12.67
C ILE A 156 -3.35 5.23 13.92
N ASP A 157 -3.32 4.23 14.78
CA ASP A 157 -2.45 4.20 15.95
C ASP A 157 -0.98 4.10 15.53
N ILE A 158 -0.14 5.00 16.03
CA ILE A 158 1.28 5.11 15.64
C ILE A 158 2.05 3.84 15.99
N GLY A 159 1.75 3.22 17.14
CA GLY A 159 2.39 1.98 17.57
C GLY A 159 2.05 0.81 16.65
N VAL A 160 0.77 0.71 16.25
CA VAL A 160 0.28 -0.30 15.32
C VAL A 160 0.91 -0.12 13.94
N TYR A 161 0.93 1.12 13.43
CA TYR A 161 1.59 1.42 12.17
C TYR A 161 3.08 1.08 12.19
N SER A 162 3.78 1.52 13.21
CA SER A 162 5.24 1.32 13.29
C SER A 162 5.60 -0.15 13.28
N MET A 163 4.90 -0.97 14.07
CA MET A 163 5.13 -2.41 14.13
C MET A 163 4.75 -3.11 12.82
N SER A 164 3.57 -2.77 12.26
CA SER A 164 3.10 -3.36 11.00
C SER A 164 4.02 -3.03 9.84
N ILE A 165 4.41 -1.75 9.69
CA ILE A 165 5.31 -1.31 8.63
C ILE A 165 6.69 -1.96 8.78
N ALA A 166 7.23 -2.06 10.01
CA ALA A 166 8.51 -2.71 10.25
C ALA A 166 8.48 -4.19 9.81
N LEU A 167 7.43 -4.93 10.20
CA LEU A 167 7.26 -6.34 9.82
C LEU A 167 7.07 -6.50 8.31
N ILE A 168 6.22 -5.68 7.68
CA ILE A 168 5.97 -5.73 6.24
C ILE A 168 7.25 -5.36 5.46
N ALA A 169 7.94 -4.28 5.82
CA ALA A 169 9.15 -3.85 5.16
C ALA A 169 10.27 -4.90 5.29
N PHE A 170 10.45 -5.46 6.49
CA PHE A 170 11.40 -6.53 6.72
C PHE A 170 11.06 -7.78 5.90
N GLY A 171 9.78 -8.17 5.87
CA GLY A 171 9.28 -9.28 5.07
C GLY A 171 9.54 -9.08 3.57
N LEU A 172 9.23 -7.89 3.05
CA LEU A 172 9.50 -7.55 1.65
C LEU A 172 11.00 -7.59 1.34
N ALA A 173 11.85 -7.05 2.22
CA ALA A 173 13.30 -7.07 2.04
C ALA A 173 13.85 -8.52 1.95
N LEU A 174 13.39 -9.41 2.83
CA LEU A 174 13.78 -10.82 2.79
C LEU A 174 13.29 -11.54 1.54
N LEU A 175 12.06 -11.25 1.08
CA LEU A 175 11.55 -11.80 -0.17
C LEU A 175 12.31 -11.28 -1.39
N MET A 176 12.69 -10.02 -1.40
CA MET A 176 13.53 -9.46 -2.47
C MET A 176 14.92 -10.13 -2.47
N ALA A 177 15.53 -10.34 -1.30
CA ALA A 177 16.80 -11.04 -1.18
C ALA A 177 16.70 -12.52 -1.64
N ALA A 178 15.59 -13.19 -1.31
CA ALA A 178 15.36 -14.57 -1.74
C ALA A 178 15.13 -14.73 -3.26
N ASN A 179 14.66 -13.68 -3.92
CA ASN A 179 14.40 -13.68 -5.36
C ASN A 179 15.48 -12.93 -6.16
N ALA A 180 16.55 -12.46 -5.51
CA ALA A 180 17.67 -11.85 -6.19
C ALA A 180 18.37 -12.91 -7.06
N PRO A 181 18.77 -12.59 -8.31
CA PRO A 181 19.59 -13.49 -9.09
C PRO A 181 20.88 -13.77 -8.31
N GLU A 182 21.29 -15.05 -8.26
CA GLU A 182 22.60 -15.41 -7.73
C GLU A 182 23.64 -14.61 -8.53
N GLY A 183 24.37 -13.72 -7.85
CA GLY A 183 25.41 -12.94 -8.50
C GLY A 183 26.41 -13.88 -9.13
N ASP A 184 26.81 -13.62 -10.37
CA ASP A 184 27.93 -14.32 -11.01
C ASP A 184 29.17 -14.18 -10.09
N GLU A 185 29.42 -15.21 -9.33
CA GLU A 185 30.61 -15.34 -8.45
C GLU A 185 31.91 -15.51 -9.26
N ASN A 186 31.89 -15.18 -10.56
CA ASN A 186 33.00 -15.28 -11.49
C ASN A 186 33.60 -13.88 -11.80
N LEU A 187 33.91 -13.10 -10.79
CA LEU A 187 34.81 -11.94 -10.91
C LEU A 187 36.07 -12.23 -10.09
N ASP A 188 36.82 -13.26 -10.48
CA ASP A 188 38.25 -13.39 -10.17
C ASP A 188 39.11 -12.96 -11.38
#